data_b18f246fb876ef8bbfed6b57e473efe0
#
_entry.id   b18f246fb876ef8bbfed6b57e473efe0
#
_cell.length_a   1.000
_cell.length_b   1.000
_cell.length_c   1.000
_cell.angle_alpha   90.00
_cell.angle_beta   90.00
_cell.angle_gamma   90.00
#
_symmetry.space_group_name_H-M   'P 1'
#
loop_
_entity.id
_entity.type
_entity.pdbx_description
1 polymer ?
#
loop_
_entity_poly.entity_id
_entity_poly.type
_entity_poly.pdbx_seq_one_letter_code
_entity_poly.pdbx_strand_id
1 'polypeptide(L)'
;HKKMVRNLCDTTSNMYAAFQRNFSDPIWEAYKIESLSPDSSAYVIDMSSLFITDVPEFSPFRSENIMDVLMKRKALKGSLVSSKSAILGMKSFPLNINIKTLMSYTVDGGPFTVTMTRNIILLPEEIMRPRYGDSRIGYFDESKRFYTEKKDGLQELTYINRWDLQPKPEDLERYKQGELVEPQKPIVYYVDT
;
A
#
# COMPACT_ATOMS: atom_id res chain seq x y z
N HIS A 1 -6.11 -4.24 -0.96
CA HIS A 1 -5.97 -4.83 -2.28
C HIS A 1 -5.25 -3.90 -3.22
N LYS A 2 -4.06 -4.30 -3.67
CA LYS A 2 -3.36 -3.61 -4.76
C LYS A 2 -3.93 -4.15 -6.07
N LYS A 3 -4.91 -3.47 -6.64
CA LYS A 3 -5.36 -3.79 -8.00
C LYS A 3 -4.21 -3.53 -8.96
N MET A 4 -3.67 -4.57 -9.55
CA MET A 4 -2.56 -4.46 -10.51
C MET A 4 -3.02 -3.81 -11.82
N VAL A 5 -4.28 -3.99 -12.19
CA VAL A 5 -4.91 -3.40 -13.37
C VAL A 5 -6.27 -2.83 -12.99
N ARG A 6 -6.57 -1.62 -13.44
CA ARG A 6 -7.87 -0.96 -13.20
C ARG A 6 -8.77 -1.11 -14.41
N ASN A 7 -10.04 -1.31 -14.15
CA ASN A 7 -11.08 -1.28 -15.16
C ASN A 7 -11.70 0.13 -15.19
N LEU A 8 -11.44 0.86 -16.25
CA LEU A 8 -11.98 2.20 -16.48
C LEU A 8 -12.99 2.22 -17.66
N CYS A 9 -13.49 1.04 -18.05
CA CYS A 9 -14.56 0.94 -19.04
C CYS A 9 -15.89 1.42 -18.46
N ASP A 10 -16.79 1.80 -19.31
CA ASP A 10 -18.19 2.05 -18.94
C ASP A 10 -18.79 0.80 -18.30
N THR A 11 -19.45 0.96 -17.15
CA THR A 11 -20.01 -0.16 -16.36
C THR A 11 -21.09 -0.93 -17.09
N THR A 12 -21.71 -0.34 -18.11
CA THR A 12 -22.73 -0.96 -18.97
C THR A 12 -22.16 -1.70 -20.17
N SER A 13 -20.86 -1.53 -20.44
CA SER A 13 -20.21 -2.13 -21.61
C SER A 13 -19.92 -3.62 -21.46
N ASN A 14 -19.95 -4.34 -22.58
CA ASN A 14 -19.54 -5.75 -22.61
C ASN A 14 -18.05 -5.92 -22.23
N MET A 15 -17.22 -4.93 -22.49
CA MET A 15 -15.81 -4.92 -22.10
C MET A 15 -15.66 -4.88 -20.59
N TYR A 16 -16.45 -4.08 -19.89
CA TYR A 16 -16.47 -4.05 -18.42
C TYR A 16 -16.79 -5.43 -17.83
N ALA A 17 -17.85 -6.06 -18.34
CA ALA A 17 -18.28 -7.38 -17.89
C ALA A 17 -17.23 -8.46 -18.19
N ALA A 18 -16.59 -8.42 -19.35
CA ALA A 18 -15.51 -9.33 -19.72
C ALA A 18 -14.28 -9.15 -18.82
N PHE A 19 -13.91 -7.90 -18.53
CA PHE A 19 -12.80 -7.59 -17.63
C PHE A 19 -13.07 -8.13 -16.22
N GLN A 20 -14.26 -7.93 -15.66
CA GLN A 20 -14.60 -8.42 -14.33
C GLN A 20 -14.55 -9.96 -14.23
N ARG A 21 -14.87 -10.68 -15.30
CA ARG A 21 -14.76 -12.15 -15.33
C ARG A 21 -13.30 -12.63 -15.40
N ASN A 22 -12.43 -11.89 -16.08
CA ASN A 22 -11.05 -12.30 -16.34
C ASN A 22 -10.04 -11.81 -15.29
N PHE A 23 -10.37 -10.73 -14.58
CA PHE A 23 -9.49 -10.08 -13.60
C PHE A 23 -10.21 -9.93 -12.26
N SER A 24 -10.51 -11.05 -11.60
CA SER A 24 -11.05 -11.04 -10.24
C SER A 24 -9.98 -10.60 -9.24
N ASP A 25 -10.40 -9.91 -8.20
CA ASP A 25 -9.51 -9.61 -7.07
C ASP A 25 -9.19 -10.91 -6.32
N PRO A 26 -7.93 -11.24 -6.10
CA PRO A 26 -7.57 -12.44 -5.33
C PRO A 26 -8.06 -12.32 -3.89
N ILE A 27 -8.61 -13.42 -3.37
CA ILE A 27 -8.91 -13.54 -1.94
C ILE A 27 -7.61 -13.97 -1.25
N TRP A 28 -7.07 -13.12 -0.39
CA TRP A 28 -5.84 -13.42 0.33
C TRP A 28 -6.09 -14.28 1.56
N GLU A 29 -7.15 -13.96 2.29
CA GLU A 29 -7.44 -14.61 3.57
C GLU A 29 -8.94 -14.49 3.87
N ALA A 30 -9.47 -15.41 4.65
CA ALA A 30 -10.83 -15.37 5.19
C ALA A 30 -10.75 -15.33 6.71
N TYR A 31 -11.46 -14.38 7.30
CA TYR A 31 -11.51 -14.20 8.75
C TYR A 31 -12.92 -14.48 9.28
N LYS A 32 -12.96 -15.08 10.45
CA LYS A 32 -14.22 -15.22 11.17
C LYS A 32 -14.68 -13.86 11.67
N ILE A 33 -15.97 -13.58 11.50
CA ILE A 33 -16.60 -12.40 12.10
C ILE A 33 -16.81 -12.70 13.58
N GLU A 34 -16.16 -11.94 14.46
CA GLU A 34 -16.30 -12.10 15.91
C GLU A 34 -17.52 -11.34 16.44
N SER A 35 -17.77 -10.15 15.92
CA SER A 35 -18.93 -9.33 16.27
C SER A 35 -19.19 -8.24 15.22
N LEU A 36 -20.28 -7.51 15.39
CA LEU A 36 -20.55 -6.25 14.70
C LEU A 36 -20.10 -5.07 15.57
N SER A 37 -19.80 -3.94 14.94
CA SER A 37 -19.65 -2.67 15.65
C SER A 37 -20.97 -2.28 16.33
N PRO A 38 -20.95 -1.44 17.38
CA PRO A 38 -22.18 -1.05 18.10
C PRO A 38 -23.26 -0.45 17.20
N ASP A 39 -22.86 0.27 16.16
CA ASP A 39 -23.74 0.87 15.14
C ASP A 39 -24.04 -0.06 13.95
N SER A 40 -23.54 -1.30 13.99
CA SER A 40 -23.69 -2.31 12.92
C SER A 40 -23.11 -1.89 11.55
N SER A 41 -22.28 -0.86 11.49
CA SER A 41 -21.66 -0.35 10.25
C SER A 41 -20.42 -1.13 9.83
N ALA A 42 -19.80 -1.89 10.76
CA ALA A 42 -18.54 -2.59 10.53
C ALA A 42 -18.53 -3.98 11.20
N TYR A 43 -17.69 -4.86 10.66
CA TYR A 43 -17.38 -6.16 11.25
C TYR A 43 -16.14 -6.07 12.12
N VAL A 44 -16.16 -6.73 13.27
CA VAL A 44 -14.98 -6.96 14.11
C VAL A 44 -14.41 -8.32 13.78
N ILE A 45 -13.15 -8.36 13.41
CA ILE A 45 -12.43 -9.58 13.03
C ILE A 45 -11.08 -9.66 13.75
N ASP A 46 -10.60 -10.85 14.05
CA ASP A 46 -9.25 -11.05 14.56
C ASP A 46 -8.28 -11.28 13.39
N MET A 47 -7.37 -10.34 13.18
CA MET A 47 -6.32 -10.39 12.16
C MET A 47 -4.94 -10.73 12.74
N SER A 48 -4.84 -11.14 13.99
CA SER A 48 -3.54 -11.37 14.68
C SER A 48 -2.67 -12.37 13.92
N SER A 49 -3.26 -13.41 13.37
CA SER A 49 -2.56 -14.43 12.59
C SER A 49 -1.82 -13.86 11.37
N LEU A 50 -2.37 -12.82 10.72
CA LEU A 50 -1.77 -12.20 9.56
C LEU A 50 -0.37 -11.62 9.85
N PHE A 51 -0.15 -11.16 11.07
CA PHE A 51 1.09 -10.48 11.45
C PHE A 51 2.21 -11.42 11.91
N ILE A 52 1.88 -12.70 12.07
CA ILE A 52 2.83 -13.76 12.45
C ILE A 52 2.91 -14.86 11.39
N THR A 53 2.57 -14.53 10.15
CA THR A 53 2.68 -15.41 8.97
C THR A 53 3.77 -14.93 8.01
N ASP A 54 4.14 -15.80 7.08
CA ASP A 54 5.16 -15.50 6.06
C ASP A 54 4.56 -15.10 4.72
N VAL A 55 3.54 -14.22 4.75
CA VAL A 55 3.01 -13.63 3.53
C VAL A 55 4.04 -12.64 2.96
N PRO A 56 4.25 -12.61 1.64
CA PRO A 56 5.31 -11.80 1.02
C PRO A 56 5.28 -10.32 1.40
N GLU A 57 4.09 -9.75 1.62
CA GLU A 57 3.90 -8.35 1.98
C GLU A 57 4.37 -8.01 3.40
N PHE A 58 4.45 -9.02 4.27
CA PHE A 58 4.87 -8.88 5.66
C PHE A 58 6.17 -9.59 5.99
N SER A 59 6.75 -10.31 5.04
CA SER A 59 8.04 -10.98 5.20
C SER A 59 9.20 -9.98 5.24
N PRO A 60 10.23 -10.19 6.09
CA PRO A 60 11.47 -9.42 6.03
C PRO A 60 12.31 -9.79 4.80
N PHE A 61 12.01 -10.92 4.16
CA PHE A 61 12.73 -11.39 3.00
C PHE A 61 12.07 -10.88 1.72
N ARG A 62 12.86 -10.27 0.86
CA ARG A 62 12.40 -9.85 -0.46
C ARG A 62 12.56 -10.98 -1.48
N SER A 63 11.69 -11.02 -2.47
CA SER A 63 11.87 -11.87 -3.63
C SER A 63 13.09 -11.43 -4.45
N GLU A 64 13.83 -12.40 -5.01
CA GLU A 64 14.89 -12.12 -5.97
C GLU A 64 14.31 -11.45 -7.21
N ASN A 65 14.95 -10.37 -7.65
CA ASN A 65 14.62 -9.72 -8.91
C ASN A 65 15.67 -10.06 -9.98
N ILE A 66 15.38 -9.70 -11.24
CA ILE A 66 16.28 -9.97 -12.38
C ILE A 66 17.67 -9.36 -12.15
N MET A 67 17.75 -8.18 -11.53
CA MET A 67 19.03 -7.53 -11.23
C MET A 67 19.84 -8.29 -10.18
N ASP A 68 19.19 -8.88 -9.18
CA ASP A 68 19.87 -9.72 -8.20
C ASP A 68 20.50 -10.94 -8.88
N VAL A 69 19.76 -11.58 -9.80
CA VAL A 69 20.25 -12.72 -10.58
C VAL A 69 21.44 -12.30 -11.45
N LEU A 70 21.33 -11.19 -12.19
CA LEU A 70 22.39 -10.67 -13.04
C LEU A 70 23.66 -10.29 -12.25
N MET A 71 23.48 -9.71 -11.05
CA MET A 71 24.59 -9.32 -10.17
C MET A 71 25.07 -10.46 -9.28
N LYS A 72 24.54 -11.68 -9.45
CA LYS A 72 24.84 -12.85 -8.60
C LYS A 72 24.60 -12.58 -7.10
N ARG A 73 23.68 -11.69 -6.77
CA ARG A 73 23.25 -11.41 -5.41
C ARG A 73 22.19 -12.42 -5.00
N LYS A 74 22.49 -13.23 -4.01
CA LYS A 74 21.53 -14.20 -3.46
C LYS A 74 20.63 -13.50 -2.43
N ALA A 75 19.31 -13.53 -2.64
CA ALA A 75 18.39 -13.09 -1.61
C ALA A 75 18.40 -14.08 -0.44
N LEU A 76 18.36 -13.56 0.78
CA LEU A 76 18.17 -14.40 1.97
C LEU A 76 16.79 -15.06 1.88
N LYS A 77 16.77 -16.37 2.12
CA LYS A 77 15.53 -17.17 2.20
C LYS A 77 15.47 -17.80 3.58
N GLY A 78 14.33 -17.68 4.22
CA GLY A 78 14.12 -18.26 5.53
C GLY A 78 12.76 -18.95 5.62
N SER A 79 12.67 -19.94 6.47
CA SER A 79 11.41 -20.61 6.81
C SER A 79 10.92 -20.11 8.16
N LEU A 80 9.69 -19.60 8.21
CA LEU A 80 9.08 -19.08 9.43
C LEU A 80 8.91 -20.18 10.48
N VAL A 81 9.28 -19.86 11.70
CA VAL A 81 9.05 -20.69 12.90
C VAL A 81 7.92 -20.03 13.70
N SER A 82 6.67 -20.33 13.35
CA SER A 82 5.48 -19.68 13.92
C SER A 82 5.42 -19.81 15.45
N SER A 83 5.81 -20.94 16.02
CA SER A 83 5.81 -21.16 17.47
C SER A 83 6.79 -20.28 18.26
N LYS A 84 7.73 -19.62 17.56
CA LYS A 84 8.69 -18.68 18.14
C LYS A 84 8.47 -17.25 17.68
N SER A 85 7.35 -16.99 17.00
CA SER A 85 6.97 -15.67 16.52
C SER A 85 5.80 -15.14 17.34
N ALA A 86 5.78 -13.86 17.66
CA ALA A 86 4.77 -13.26 18.52
C ALA A 86 4.54 -11.78 18.22
N ILE A 87 3.34 -11.30 18.52
CA ILE A 87 3.05 -9.86 18.55
C ILE A 87 3.58 -9.31 19.88
N LEU A 88 4.51 -8.37 19.83
CA LEU A 88 5.10 -7.72 21.00
C LEU A 88 4.27 -6.54 21.50
N GLY A 89 3.53 -5.90 20.63
CA GLY A 89 2.68 -4.77 20.98
C GLY A 89 1.95 -4.18 19.79
N MET A 90 0.89 -3.44 20.11
CA MET A 90 0.06 -2.76 19.12
C MET A 90 -0.32 -1.39 19.67
N LYS A 91 -0.25 -0.36 18.80
CA LYS A 91 -0.73 0.99 19.10
C LYS A 91 -1.71 1.40 18.01
N SER A 92 -2.89 1.83 18.41
CA SER A 92 -3.93 2.30 17.50
C SER A 92 -4.06 3.82 17.60
N PHE A 93 -4.12 4.48 16.46
CA PHE A 93 -4.34 5.90 16.28
C PHE A 93 -5.51 6.10 15.32
N PRO A 94 -6.11 7.29 15.23
CA PRO A 94 -7.28 7.50 14.36
C PRO A 94 -7.07 7.11 12.88
N LEU A 95 -5.86 7.29 12.34
CA LEU A 95 -5.55 7.05 10.93
C LEU A 95 -4.51 5.97 10.69
N ASN A 96 -3.96 5.37 11.74
CA ASN A 96 -3.00 4.28 11.56
C ASN A 96 -2.95 3.32 12.76
N ILE A 97 -2.54 2.10 12.47
CA ILE A 97 -2.24 1.07 13.47
C ILE A 97 -0.78 0.69 13.32
N ASN A 98 -0.06 0.71 14.43
CA ASN A 98 1.34 0.34 14.51
C ASN A 98 1.46 -0.99 15.24
N ILE A 99 2.05 -2.00 14.61
CA ILE A 99 2.13 -3.36 15.12
C ILE A 99 3.60 -3.77 15.17
N LYS A 100 4.08 -4.12 16.37
CA LYS A 100 5.43 -4.61 16.60
C LYS A 100 5.40 -6.12 16.82
N THR A 101 6.16 -6.85 16.03
CA THR A 101 6.22 -8.32 16.07
C THR A 101 7.65 -8.81 16.21
N LEU A 102 7.83 -9.90 16.92
CA LEU A 102 9.04 -10.73 16.88
C LEU A 102 8.81 -11.85 15.88
N MET A 103 9.67 -11.95 14.87
CA MET A 103 9.58 -12.96 13.83
C MET A 103 10.82 -13.85 13.88
N SER A 104 10.63 -15.14 14.01
CA SER A 104 11.73 -16.12 14.07
C SER A 104 11.71 -17.00 12.82
N TYR A 105 12.86 -17.15 12.21
CA TYR A 105 13.07 -17.90 10.98
C TYR A 105 14.24 -18.88 11.15
N THR A 106 14.26 -19.88 10.30
CA THR A 106 15.47 -20.68 10.04
C THR A 106 16.05 -20.24 8.71
N VAL A 107 17.29 -19.75 8.72
CA VAL A 107 18.03 -19.26 7.54
C VAL A 107 19.33 -20.06 7.45
N ASP A 108 19.57 -20.73 6.32
CA ASP A 108 20.75 -21.57 6.09
C ASP A 108 21.02 -22.57 7.24
N GLY A 109 19.95 -23.14 7.82
CA GLY A 109 20.01 -24.10 8.92
C GLY A 109 20.22 -23.49 10.31
N GLY A 110 20.40 -22.18 10.42
CA GLY A 110 20.56 -21.45 11.67
C GLY A 110 19.33 -20.63 12.06
N PRO A 111 19.16 -20.29 13.34
CA PRO A 111 18.09 -19.42 13.79
C PRO A 111 18.36 -17.97 13.40
N PHE A 112 17.33 -17.31 12.90
CA PHE A 112 17.34 -15.87 12.62
C PHE A 112 16.09 -15.24 13.22
N THR A 113 16.27 -14.24 14.08
CA THR A 113 15.14 -13.56 14.74
C THR A 113 15.22 -12.05 14.46
N VAL A 114 14.10 -11.46 14.09
CA VAL A 114 14.00 -10.04 13.77
C VAL A 114 12.76 -9.43 14.41
N THR A 115 12.92 -8.24 14.96
CA THR A 115 11.79 -7.42 15.39
C THR A 115 11.36 -6.54 14.23
N MET A 116 10.09 -6.62 13.87
CA MET A 116 9.50 -5.85 12.79
C MET A 116 8.42 -4.91 13.30
N THR A 117 8.42 -3.69 12.79
CA THR A 117 7.32 -2.75 13.00
C THR A 117 6.59 -2.55 11.69
N ARG A 118 5.28 -2.71 11.72
CA ARG A 118 4.39 -2.54 10.57
C ARG A 118 3.38 -1.44 10.85
N ASN A 119 3.16 -0.59 9.87
CA ASN A 119 2.14 0.43 9.92
C ASN A 119 1.03 0.11 8.93
N ILE A 120 -0.21 0.08 9.39
CA ILE A 120 -1.40 0.06 8.56
C ILE A 120 -1.99 1.46 8.60
N ILE A 121 -2.06 2.11 7.44
CA ILE A 121 -2.51 3.49 7.32
C ILE A 121 -3.86 3.50 6.60
N LEU A 122 -4.84 4.18 7.19
CA LEU A 122 -6.10 4.46 6.53
C LEU A 122 -5.85 5.49 5.42
N LEU A 123 -6.14 5.11 4.19
CA LEU A 123 -6.02 6.02 3.06
C LEU A 123 -7.15 7.06 3.10
N PRO A 124 -6.90 8.31 2.69
CA PRO A 124 -7.93 9.32 2.64
C PRO A 124 -9.00 8.95 1.60
N GLU A 125 -10.26 9.27 1.90
CA GLU A 125 -11.38 9.08 0.96
C GLU A 125 -11.21 9.98 -0.26
N GLU A 126 -10.87 11.24 -0.02
CA GLU A 126 -10.53 12.19 -1.07
C GLU A 126 -9.02 12.23 -1.28
N ILE A 127 -8.62 11.83 -2.46
CA ILE A 127 -7.22 11.87 -2.86
C ILE A 127 -6.90 13.16 -3.60
N MET A 128 -5.70 13.66 -3.41
CA MET A 128 -5.14 14.76 -4.18
C MET A 128 -5.24 14.50 -5.68
N ARG A 129 -5.56 15.55 -6.47
CA ARG A 129 -5.53 15.45 -7.94
C ARG A 129 -4.15 14.99 -8.42
N PRO A 130 -4.04 13.84 -9.09
CA PRO A 130 -2.76 13.33 -9.55
C PRO A 130 -2.19 14.25 -10.65
N ARG A 131 -0.87 14.30 -10.72
CA ARG A 131 -0.14 14.94 -11.83
C ARG A 131 0.56 13.88 -12.65
N TYR A 132 0.38 13.93 -13.96
CA TYR A 132 1.03 12.98 -14.86
C TYR A 132 2.52 13.23 -14.95
N GLY A 133 3.28 12.15 -15.01
CA GLY A 133 4.69 12.17 -15.31
C GLY A 133 4.94 12.52 -16.78
N ASP A 134 6.10 13.11 -17.04
CA ASP A 134 6.61 13.38 -18.38
C ASP A 134 8.00 12.74 -18.48
N SER A 135 8.20 11.88 -19.49
CA SER A 135 9.46 11.14 -19.66
C SER A 135 10.69 12.03 -19.92
N ARG A 136 10.47 13.30 -20.25
CA ARG A 136 11.54 14.29 -20.43
C ARG A 136 12.09 14.82 -19.11
N ILE A 137 11.38 14.58 -18.01
CA ILE A 137 11.74 15.06 -16.67
C ILE A 137 11.75 13.85 -15.74
N GLY A 138 12.90 13.61 -15.08
CA GLY A 138 13.04 12.53 -14.11
C GLY A 138 12.42 12.90 -12.76
N TYR A 139 11.24 12.36 -12.48
CA TYR A 139 10.61 12.38 -11.17
C TYR A 139 10.60 10.97 -10.57
N PHE A 140 10.52 10.87 -9.27
CA PHE A 140 10.01 9.65 -8.66
C PHE A 140 8.52 9.54 -8.95
N ASP A 141 8.10 8.42 -9.48
CA ASP A 141 6.75 8.22 -9.98
C ASP A 141 6.17 6.85 -9.60
N GLU A 142 4.88 6.71 -9.84
CA GLU A 142 4.15 5.45 -9.76
C GLU A 142 3.34 5.25 -11.03
N SER A 143 3.57 4.13 -11.71
CA SER A 143 2.79 3.73 -12.88
C SER A 143 1.59 2.88 -12.49
N LYS A 144 0.45 3.16 -13.11
CA LYS A 144 -0.79 2.38 -12.96
C LYS A 144 -1.29 1.91 -14.31
N ARG A 145 -1.64 0.64 -14.36
CA ARG A 145 -2.18 0.00 -15.57
C ARG A 145 -3.69 -0.04 -15.53
N PHE A 146 -4.30 0.15 -16.68
CA PHE A 146 -5.75 0.14 -16.80
C PHE A 146 -6.21 -0.25 -18.21
N TYR A 147 -7.46 -0.73 -18.30
CA TYR A 147 -8.17 -0.93 -19.55
C TYR A 147 -9.25 0.13 -19.71
N THR A 148 -9.46 0.56 -20.95
CA THR A 148 -10.54 1.44 -21.37
C THR A 148 -11.01 1.00 -22.76
N GLU A 149 -12.29 1.17 -23.05
CA GLU A 149 -12.85 0.92 -24.38
C GLU A 149 -12.44 1.94 -25.44
N LYS A 150 -11.86 3.07 -25.02
CA LYS A 150 -11.42 4.15 -25.92
C LYS A 150 -10.08 3.86 -26.61
N LYS A 151 -9.33 2.88 -26.12
CA LYS A 151 -8.02 2.50 -26.66
C LYS A 151 -7.83 1.00 -26.53
N ASP A 152 -7.29 0.38 -27.60
CA ASP A 152 -6.96 -1.02 -27.60
C ASP A 152 -5.80 -1.33 -26.64
N GLY A 153 -5.91 -2.47 -25.97
CA GLY A 153 -4.87 -3.01 -25.10
C GLY A 153 -4.72 -2.33 -23.75
N LEU A 154 -3.70 -2.78 -23.04
CA LEU A 154 -3.34 -2.28 -21.71
C LEU A 154 -2.71 -0.89 -21.82
N GLN A 155 -3.30 0.06 -21.14
CA GLN A 155 -2.77 1.42 -21.02
C GLN A 155 -1.98 1.56 -19.74
N GLU A 156 -0.97 2.45 -19.74
CA GLU A 156 -0.20 2.80 -18.56
C GLU A 156 -0.19 4.31 -18.38
N LEU A 157 -0.43 4.75 -17.15
CA LEU A 157 -0.32 6.15 -16.74
C LEU A 157 0.68 6.24 -15.60
N THR A 158 1.61 7.16 -15.76
CA THR A 158 2.63 7.47 -14.75
C THR A 158 2.23 8.73 -14.00
N TYR A 159 2.28 8.67 -12.68
CA TYR A 159 1.95 9.77 -11.78
C TYR A 159 3.18 10.14 -10.96
N ILE A 160 3.51 11.43 -10.92
CA ILE A 160 4.64 11.89 -10.12
C ILE A 160 4.32 11.86 -8.63
N ASN A 161 5.29 11.46 -7.81
CA ASN A 161 5.18 11.56 -6.37
C ASN A 161 5.40 13.02 -5.96
N ARG A 162 4.42 13.60 -5.26
CA ARG A 162 4.48 14.97 -4.76
C ARG A 162 3.68 15.13 -3.47
N TRP A 163 4.01 16.13 -2.71
CA TRP A 163 3.24 16.54 -1.55
C TRP A 163 1.95 17.26 -1.94
N ASP A 164 0.90 17.11 -1.13
CA ASP A 164 -0.34 17.87 -1.26
C ASP A 164 -0.19 19.21 -0.53
N LEU A 165 0.35 20.19 -1.25
CA LEU A 165 0.64 21.53 -0.74
C LEU A 165 -0.39 22.54 -1.24
N GLN A 166 -1.67 22.18 -1.30
CA GLN A 166 -2.72 23.10 -1.68
C GLN A 166 -2.86 24.23 -0.65
N PRO A 167 -3.01 25.49 -1.08
CA PRO A 167 -3.25 26.60 -0.19
C PRO A 167 -4.59 26.45 0.53
N LYS A 168 -4.74 27.08 1.67
CA LYS A 168 -6.03 27.23 2.33
C LYS A 168 -6.98 28.02 1.43
N PRO A 169 -8.31 27.76 1.48
CA PRO A 169 -9.27 28.48 0.65
C PRO A 169 -9.17 30.02 0.79
N GLU A 170 -8.93 30.53 2.00
CA GLU A 170 -8.76 31.96 2.29
C GLU A 170 -7.50 32.57 1.68
N ASP A 171 -6.47 31.77 1.43
CA ASP A 171 -5.18 32.23 0.88
C ASP A 171 -5.06 32.02 -0.64
N LEU A 172 -6.11 31.48 -1.28
CA LEU A 172 -6.05 31.08 -2.69
C LEU A 172 -5.69 32.23 -3.64
N GLU A 173 -6.23 33.43 -3.40
CA GLU A 173 -5.96 34.61 -4.25
C GLU A 173 -4.52 35.11 -4.07
N ARG A 174 -4.02 35.14 -2.84
CA ARG A 174 -2.62 35.47 -2.55
C ARG A 174 -1.66 34.49 -3.21
N TYR A 175 -1.99 33.19 -3.13
CA TYR A 175 -1.23 32.14 -3.79
C TYR A 175 -1.19 32.31 -5.32
N LYS A 176 -2.32 32.66 -5.95
CA LYS A 176 -2.39 32.95 -7.39
C LYS A 176 -1.54 34.16 -7.79
N GLN A 177 -1.35 35.12 -6.90
CA GLN A 177 -0.48 36.30 -7.09
C GLN A 177 1.02 35.95 -6.87
N GLY A 178 1.34 34.70 -6.52
CA GLY A 178 2.71 34.25 -6.31
C GLY A 178 3.23 34.44 -4.90
N GLU A 179 2.37 34.77 -3.92
CA GLU A 179 2.76 34.85 -2.53
C GLU A 179 2.96 33.47 -1.92
N LEU A 180 3.92 33.36 -1.00
CA LEU A 180 4.08 32.17 -0.17
C LEU A 180 3.00 32.13 0.90
N VAL A 181 2.25 31.06 0.94
CA VAL A 181 1.16 30.82 1.89
C VAL A 181 1.29 29.45 2.56
N GLU A 182 0.70 29.31 3.73
CA GLU A 182 0.64 28.03 4.43
C GLU A 182 -0.22 27.01 3.68
N PRO A 183 0.22 25.76 3.53
CA PRO A 183 -0.60 24.73 2.94
C PRO A 183 -1.76 24.34 3.86
N GLN A 184 -2.87 23.88 3.28
CA GLN A 184 -4.02 23.37 4.01
C GLN A 184 -3.63 22.18 4.92
N LYS A 185 -2.73 21.35 4.43
CA LYS A 185 -2.17 20.19 5.16
C LYS A 185 -0.67 20.37 5.29
N PRO A 186 -0.15 20.79 6.46
CA PRO A 186 1.29 20.93 6.64
C PRO A 186 1.99 19.56 6.61
N ILE A 187 3.24 19.54 6.15
CA ILE A 187 4.09 18.36 6.24
C ILE A 187 4.58 18.26 7.68
N VAL A 188 4.22 17.18 8.36
CA VAL A 188 4.59 16.94 9.76
C VAL A 188 5.58 15.77 9.83
N TYR A 189 6.73 16.01 10.46
CA TYR A 189 7.70 14.97 10.75
C TYR A 189 7.67 14.68 12.26
N TYR A 190 7.62 13.41 12.59
CA TYR A 190 7.79 12.95 13.96
C TYR A 190 9.20 12.42 14.12
N VAL A 191 9.93 12.93 15.09
CA VAL A 191 11.28 12.46 15.42
C VAL A 191 11.15 11.53 16.62
N ASP A 192 11.72 10.33 16.52
CA ASP A 192 11.84 9.40 17.64
C ASP A 192 12.96 9.88 18.56
N THR A 193 12.67 9.93 19.87
CA THR A 193 13.59 10.40 20.92
C THR A 193 14.12 9.25 21.75
#